data_6ce4b56316524f5568943bcbc3c70ddd
#
_entry.id   6ce4b56316524f5568943bcbc3c70ddd
#
_cell.length_a   1.000
_cell.length_b   1.000
_cell.length_c   1.000
_cell.angle_alpha   90.00
_cell.angle_beta   90.00
_cell.angle_gamma   90.00
#
_symmetry.space_group_name_H-M   'P 1'
#
loop_
_entity.id
_entity.type
_entity.pdbx_description
1 polymer ?
#
loop_
_entity_poly.entity_id
_entity_poly.type
_entity_poly.pdbx_seq_one_letter_code
_entity_poly.pdbx_strand_id
1 'polypeptide(L)'
;MPLEVLKEVQDEFLDFNHTGMSIVEISHRSAAYQEMQDDTVATLKKLLAVPDDYHIVFIQGGGSMQFVMHAANFLKKRGGYLNTGVWSNKAMEAASFFGETYEVASSKADGFTYIPKGDRFVVKPDTDYIYMTSNNTIHGTEWHDFPSFDVPLFCDMSSDFLSRPVDVKNFDFIYAGVQKNVGPAGVVVAIIKDDLLKKVCRDLPLMLQYKTYVDHDSTYNTPPVFNIYFVNKVAHWLDDNGGLAAMHERNKKKAAIVYGVIDDSNGFYRGHARVDSRSLMNVTFNLPTKELEAQFVAEAADHDLIGVKGHRSIGGCRASIYNAVTEEGCQALADFMKAFQKKTLMYYIGGEENEDFSQR
;
A
#
# COMPACT_ATOMS: atom_id res chain seq x y z
N MET A 1 12.00 -5.07 -1.76
CA MET A 1 12.85 -5.08 -0.54
C MET A 1 14.15 -4.38 -0.86
N PRO A 2 14.68 -3.52 0.02
CA PRO A 2 16.01 -2.93 -0.15
C PRO A 2 17.08 -4.02 -0.21
N LEU A 3 18.07 -3.87 -1.10
CA LEU A 3 19.11 -4.87 -1.26
C LEU A 3 19.98 -4.99 -0.01
N GLU A 4 20.21 -3.88 0.66
CA GLU A 4 20.95 -3.80 1.94
C GLU A 4 20.27 -4.67 3.00
N VAL A 5 18.95 -4.54 3.14
CA VAL A 5 18.15 -5.37 4.06
C VAL A 5 18.23 -6.85 3.70
N LEU A 6 18.16 -7.18 2.40
CA LEU A 6 18.27 -8.59 1.98
C LEU A 6 19.63 -9.20 2.30
N LYS A 7 20.73 -8.42 2.16
CA LYS A 7 22.08 -8.86 2.53
C LYS A 7 22.21 -9.05 4.03
N GLU A 8 21.73 -8.09 4.83
CA GLU A 8 21.73 -8.19 6.29
C GLU A 8 20.94 -9.44 6.76
N VAL A 9 19.75 -9.67 6.21
CA VAL A 9 18.96 -10.86 6.49
C VAL A 9 19.71 -12.15 6.07
N GLN A 10 20.42 -12.15 4.95
CA GLN A 10 21.23 -13.28 4.52
C GLN A 10 22.35 -13.59 5.51
N ASP A 11 23.03 -12.57 6.01
CA ASP A 11 24.14 -12.72 6.96
C ASP A 11 23.64 -13.23 8.33
N GLU A 12 22.50 -12.74 8.79
CA GLU A 12 21.88 -13.15 10.08
C GLU A 12 20.99 -14.39 9.95
N PHE A 13 20.78 -14.93 8.75
CA PHE A 13 19.84 -16.05 8.55
C PHE A 13 20.23 -17.30 9.34
N LEU A 14 21.52 -17.61 9.46
CA LEU A 14 22.02 -18.77 10.21
C LEU A 14 22.39 -18.45 11.66
N ASP A 15 22.65 -17.19 12.00
CA ASP A 15 23.09 -16.79 13.34
C ASP A 15 22.54 -15.40 13.71
N PHE A 16 21.28 -15.39 14.12
CA PHE A 16 20.59 -14.15 14.50
C PHE A 16 21.22 -13.57 15.78
N ASN A 17 21.72 -12.33 15.71
CA ASN A 17 22.33 -11.61 16.83
C ASN A 17 23.36 -12.43 17.63
N HIS A 18 24.14 -13.28 16.96
CA HIS A 18 25.15 -14.16 17.57
C HIS A 18 24.57 -15.10 18.66
N THR A 19 23.32 -15.49 18.50
CA THR A 19 22.66 -16.46 19.41
C THR A 19 23.04 -17.90 19.15
N GLY A 20 23.72 -18.19 18.03
CA GLY A 20 23.98 -19.53 17.53
C GLY A 20 22.74 -20.21 16.92
N MET A 21 21.65 -19.46 16.70
CA MET A 21 20.39 -19.94 16.15
C MET A 21 19.95 -19.08 14.97
N SER A 22 19.33 -19.72 13.99
CA SER A 22 18.67 -19.00 12.88
C SER A 22 17.50 -18.14 13.36
N ILE A 23 17.27 -17.00 12.74
CA ILE A 23 16.07 -16.20 12.99
C ILE A 23 14.76 -16.99 12.80
N VAL A 24 14.72 -17.99 11.93
CA VAL A 24 13.53 -18.84 11.72
C VAL A 24 13.31 -19.87 12.82
N GLU A 25 14.32 -20.12 13.67
CA GLU A 25 14.26 -21.04 14.81
C GLU A 25 14.02 -20.31 16.15
N ILE A 26 14.20 -18.99 16.18
CA ILE A 26 14.06 -18.17 17.39
C ILE A 26 12.63 -18.30 17.94
N SER A 27 12.52 -18.70 19.20
CA SER A 27 11.23 -18.73 19.89
C SER A 27 10.72 -17.32 20.15
N HIS A 28 9.44 -17.06 19.86
CA HIS A 28 8.78 -15.80 20.18
C HIS A 28 8.70 -15.51 21.71
N ARG A 29 9.09 -16.47 22.54
CA ARG A 29 9.17 -16.33 24.02
C ARG A 29 10.59 -16.05 24.51
N SER A 30 11.58 -16.00 23.62
CA SER A 30 12.95 -15.68 23.99
C SER A 30 13.13 -14.17 24.17
N ALA A 31 14.11 -13.79 25.01
CA ALA A 31 14.49 -12.39 25.18
C ALA A 31 14.90 -11.75 23.84
N ALA A 32 15.66 -12.49 23.02
CA ALA A 32 16.13 -11.99 21.72
C ALA A 32 14.98 -11.62 20.77
N TYR A 33 13.89 -12.39 20.77
CA TYR A 33 12.70 -12.03 20.00
C TYR A 33 11.98 -10.81 20.59
N GLN A 34 11.78 -10.80 21.91
CA GLN A 34 11.07 -9.71 22.57
C GLN A 34 11.80 -8.37 22.35
N GLU A 35 13.12 -8.35 22.53
CA GLU A 35 13.95 -7.18 22.26
C GLU A 35 13.81 -6.69 20.81
N MET A 36 13.85 -7.60 19.84
CA MET A 36 13.66 -7.28 18.41
C MET A 36 12.26 -6.72 18.14
N GLN A 37 11.20 -7.31 18.72
CA GLN A 37 9.83 -6.82 18.53
C GLN A 37 9.64 -5.45 19.19
N ASP A 38 10.13 -5.24 20.41
CA ASP A 38 10.04 -3.96 21.12
C ASP A 38 10.77 -2.85 20.33
N ASP A 39 11.96 -3.15 19.83
CA ASP A 39 12.72 -2.26 18.97
C ASP A 39 11.97 -1.94 17.65
N THR A 40 11.31 -2.95 17.05
CA THR A 40 10.47 -2.73 15.86
C THR A 40 9.35 -1.74 16.17
N VAL A 41 8.64 -1.93 17.29
CA VAL A 41 7.56 -1.03 17.70
C VAL A 41 8.10 0.38 17.97
N ALA A 42 9.24 0.49 18.68
CA ALA A 42 9.86 1.78 18.99
C ALA A 42 10.28 2.53 17.71
N THR A 43 10.90 1.83 16.76
CA THR A 43 11.33 2.40 15.48
C THR A 43 10.13 2.85 14.63
N LEU A 44 9.06 2.05 14.55
CA LEU A 44 7.83 2.43 13.87
C LEU A 44 7.16 3.63 14.54
N LYS A 45 7.11 3.67 15.88
CA LYS A 45 6.60 4.83 16.63
C LYS A 45 7.40 6.09 16.33
N LYS A 46 8.72 6.00 16.27
CA LYS A 46 9.61 7.11 15.90
C LYS A 46 9.34 7.60 14.47
N LEU A 47 9.35 6.70 13.49
CA LEU A 47 9.19 7.04 12.07
C LEU A 47 7.84 7.72 11.77
N LEU A 48 6.77 7.26 12.40
CA LEU A 48 5.40 7.74 12.18
C LEU A 48 4.95 8.78 13.21
N ALA A 49 5.80 9.13 14.20
CA ALA A 49 5.46 9.99 15.32
C ALA A 49 4.14 9.55 16.01
N VAL A 50 4.00 8.24 16.25
CA VAL A 50 2.78 7.63 16.82
C VAL A 50 2.61 8.09 18.27
N PRO A 51 1.46 8.69 18.64
CA PRO A 51 1.19 9.13 20.01
C PRO A 51 1.08 7.94 20.99
N ASP A 52 1.21 8.24 22.31
CA ASP A 52 1.18 7.21 23.36
C ASP A 52 -0.18 6.55 23.55
N ASP A 53 -1.27 7.21 23.11
CA ASP A 53 -2.63 6.68 23.13
C ASP A 53 -2.95 5.78 21.92
N TYR A 54 -1.90 5.30 21.22
CA TYR A 54 -2.01 4.34 20.12
C TYR A 54 -1.13 3.11 20.36
N HIS A 55 -1.64 1.97 19.99
CA HIS A 55 -0.92 0.69 19.99
C HIS A 55 -0.49 0.31 18.57
N ILE A 56 0.72 -0.22 18.44
CA ILE A 56 1.19 -0.91 17.24
C ILE A 56 1.17 -2.39 17.51
N VAL A 57 0.46 -3.15 16.69
CA VAL A 57 0.37 -4.61 16.82
C VAL A 57 0.64 -5.31 15.49
N PHE A 58 1.17 -6.52 15.57
CA PHE A 58 1.44 -7.40 14.44
C PHE A 58 0.39 -8.50 14.39
N ILE A 59 -0.36 -8.56 13.27
CA ILE A 59 -1.47 -9.49 13.09
C ILE A 59 -1.14 -10.45 11.95
N GLN A 60 -1.32 -11.74 12.18
CA GLN A 60 -1.12 -12.77 11.17
C GLN A 60 -2.12 -12.63 10.02
N GLY A 61 -1.68 -12.97 8.80
CA GLY A 61 -2.48 -12.92 7.59
C GLY A 61 -2.17 -11.69 6.73
N GLY A 62 -3.12 -11.27 5.91
CA GLY A 62 -2.98 -10.14 5.00
C GLY A 62 -4.09 -9.11 5.17
N GLY A 63 -4.00 -7.98 4.41
CA GLY A 63 -4.98 -6.90 4.46
C GLY A 63 -6.43 -7.36 4.24
N SER A 64 -6.65 -8.44 3.45
CA SER A 64 -8.01 -8.97 3.24
C SER A 64 -8.66 -9.52 4.51
N MET A 65 -7.89 -10.04 5.47
CA MET A 65 -8.42 -10.43 6.77
C MET A 65 -8.87 -9.20 7.56
N GLN A 66 -8.20 -8.07 7.40
CA GLN A 66 -8.56 -6.83 8.07
C GLN A 66 -9.91 -6.28 7.58
N PHE A 67 -10.31 -6.54 6.33
CA PHE A 67 -11.66 -6.19 5.84
C PHE A 67 -12.77 -6.84 6.67
N VAL A 68 -12.52 -8.06 7.15
CA VAL A 68 -13.45 -8.80 8.02
C VAL A 68 -13.29 -8.35 9.48
N MET A 69 -12.04 -8.27 9.98
CA MET A 69 -11.78 -8.02 11.39
C MET A 69 -12.27 -6.65 11.85
N HIS A 70 -12.00 -5.56 11.10
CA HIS A 70 -12.45 -4.24 11.55
C HIS A 70 -13.98 -4.14 11.59
N ALA A 71 -14.67 -4.73 10.60
CA ALA A 71 -16.13 -4.75 10.59
C ALA A 71 -16.69 -5.61 11.73
N ALA A 72 -16.10 -6.79 11.97
CA ALA A 72 -16.51 -7.64 13.08
C ALA A 72 -16.36 -6.95 14.44
N ASN A 73 -15.29 -6.19 14.65
CA ASN A 73 -15.04 -5.48 15.91
C ASN A 73 -15.90 -4.22 16.07
N PHE A 74 -16.06 -3.40 15.01
CA PHE A 74 -16.53 -2.02 15.16
C PHE A 74 -17.82 -1.67 14.41
N LEU A 75 -18.31 -2.50 13.49
CA LEU A 75 -19.52 -2.22 12.74
C LEU A 75 -20.76 -2.64 13.55
N LYS A 76 -21.40 -1.67 14.23
CA LYS A 76 -22.60 -1.90 15.03
C LYS A 76 -23.87 -1.67 14.23
N LYS A 77 -23.94 -0.54 13.49
CA LYS A 77 -25.09 -0.13 12.68
C LYS A 77 -24.70 0.00 11.22
N ARG A 78 -23.86 0.97 10.90
CA ARG A 78 -23.44 1.23 9.51
C ARG A 78 -22.00 1.73 9.40
N GLY A 79 -21.33 1.25 8.36
CA GLY A 79 -20.01 1.71 7.95
C GLY A 79 -20.07 2.56 6.68
N GLY A 80 -19.41 3.73 6.71
CA GLY A 80 -19.24 4.57 5.54
C GLY A 80 -17.94 4.25 4.81
N TYR A 81 -17.94 4.26 3.47
CA TYR A 81 -16.77 3.92 2.67
C TYR A 81 -16.46 5.01 1.65
N LEU A 82 -15.21 5.47 1.61
CA LEU A 82 -14.66 6.25 0.51
C LEU A 82 -14.24 5.27 -0.58
N ASN A 83 -15.15 4.99 -1.52
CA ASN A 83 -14.95 3.97 -2.53
C ASN A 83 -14.16 4.50 -3.72
N THR A 84 -12.83 4.37 -3.64
CA THR A 84 -11.87 4.86 -4.64
C THR A 84 -11.19 3.75 -5.44
N GLY A 85 -11.59 2.48 -5.24
CA GLY A 85 -10.97 1.38 -5.97
C GLY A 85 -11.46 0.00 -5.55
N VAL A 86 -10.83 -1.02 -6.12
CA VAL A 86 -11.17 -2.43 -5.87
C VAL A 86 -11.05 -2.79 -4.39
N TRP A 87 -10.05 -2.26 -3.67
CA TRP A 87 -9.79 -2.65 -2.29
C TRP A 87 -10.83 -2.07 -1.34
N SER A 88 -11.20 -0.79 -1.48
CA SER A 88 -12.30 -0.20 -0.71
C SER A 88 -13.64 -0.86 -1.01
N ASN A 89 -13.89 -1.23 -2.28
CA ASN A 89 -15.10 -1.98 -2.64
C ASN A 89 -15.14 -3.36 -1.96
N LYS A 90 -14.03 -4.11 -1.94
CA LYS A 90 -13.94 -5.41 -1.26
C LYS A 90 -14.09 -5.29 0.26
N ALA A 91 -13.52 -4.24 0.86
CA ALA A 91 -13.69 -3.98 2.28
C ALA A 91 -15.16 -3.69 2.62
N MET A 92 -15.85 -2.89 1.80
CA MET A 92 -17.29 -2.61 1.94
C MET A 92 -18.13 -3.88 1.78
N GLU A 93 -17.81 -4.73 0.80
CA GLU A 93 -18.46 -6.02 0.59
C GLU A 93 -18.27 -6.97 1.79
N ALA A 94 -17.04 -7.11 2.29
CA ALA A 94 -16.77 -7.94 3.47
C ALA A 94 -17.51 -7.42 4.73
N ALA A 95 -17.57 -6.11 4.90
CA ALA A 95 -18.26 -5.50 6.04
C ALA A 95 -19.79 -5.67 5.99
N SER A 96 -20.38 -5.82 4.80
CA SER A 96 -21.83 -5.99 4.63
C SER A 96 -22.40 -7.24 5.32
N PHE A 97 -21.55 -8.21 5.67
CA PHE A 97 -21.93 -9.36 6.50
C PHE A 97 -22.18 -9.01 7.97
N PHE A 98 -21.73 -7.84 8.43
CA PHE A 98 -21.79 -7.42 9.82
C PHE A 98 -22.77 -6.27 10.09
N GLY A 99 -23.12 -5.48 9.08
CA GLY A 99 -24.03 -4.35 9.20
C GLY A 99 -24.28 -3.64 7.88
N GLU A 100 -25.00 -2.52 7.92
CA GLU A 100 -25.23 -1.68 6.74
C GLU A 100 -23.91 -1.07 6.27
N THR A 101 -23.65 -1.09 4.96
CA THR A 101 -22.53 -0.37 4.34
C THR A 101 -23.03 0.62 3.29
N TYR A 102 -22.37 1.75 3.14
CA TYR A 102 -22.72 2.75 2.15
C TYR A 102 -21.51 3.52 1.66
N GLU A 103 -21.60 4.10 0.47
CA GLU A 103 -20.57 4.99 -0.06
C GLU A 103 -20.75 6.40 0.52
N VAL A 104 -19.73 6.90 1.23
CA VAL A 104 -19.61 8.31 1.64
C VAL A 104 -19.29 9.17 0.42
N ALA A 105 -18.41 8.67 -0.43
CA ALA A 105 -18.12 9.18 -1.76
C ALA A 105 -17.56 8.04 -2.62
N SER A 106 -17.65 8.20 -3.95
CA SER A 106 -17.14 7.20 -4.87
C SER A 106 -16.66 7.84 -6.17
N SER A 107 -15.59 7.33 -6.75
CA SER A 107 -15.16 7.63 -8.11
C SER A 107 -15.41 6.48 -9.10
N LYS A 108 -16.26 5.51 -8.71
CA LYS A 108 -16.56 4.30 -9.48
C LYS A 108 -17.18 4.60 -10.86
N ALA A 109 -18.07 5.60 -10.94
CA ALA A 109 -18.71 6.00 -12.19
C ALA A 109 -17.71 6.47 -13.25
N ASP A 110 -16.57 7.01 -12.82
CA ASP A 110 -15.47 7.47 -13.68
C ASP A 110 -14.30 6.46 -13.69
N GLY A 111 -14.55 5.20 -13.43
CA GLY A 111 -13.54 4.13 -13.47
C GLY A 111 -12.44 4.26 -12.42
N PHE A 112 -12.68 4.95 -11.29
CA PHE A 112 -11.70 5.18 -10.22
C PHE A 112 -10.47 5.98 -10.67
N THR A 113 -10.66 6.93 -11.57
CA THR A 113 -9.57 7.75 -12.12
C THR A 113 -9.15 8.91 -11.23
N TYR A 114 -9.87 9.20 -10.15
CA TYR A 114 -9.58 10.31 -9.25
C TYR A 114 -9.97 10.02 -7.79
N ILE A 115 -9.44 10.87 -6.89
CA ILE A 115 -9.79 10.89 -5.48
C ILE A 115 -10.89 11.95 -5.26
N PRO A 116 -12.07 11.58 -4.69
CA PRO A 116 -13.15 12.52 -4.40
C PRO A 116 -12.72 13.59 -3.39
N LYS A 117 -13.23 14.83 -3.56
CA LYS A 117 -12.99 15.94 -2.62
C LYS A 117 -14.12 16.07 -1.60
N GLY A 118 -13.87 16.80 -0.51
CA GLY A 118 -14.74 16.88 0.65
C GLY A 118 -16.16 17.41 0.39
N ASP A 119 -16.36 18.24 -0.63
CA ASP A 119 -17.66 18.74 -1.07
C ASP A 119 -18.62 17.62 -1.58
N ARG A 120 -18.07 16.44 -1.85
CA ARG A 120 -18.83 15.26 -2.31
C ARG A 120 -19.09 14.24 -1.22
N PHE A 121 -18.67 14.50 0.05
CA PHE A 121 -18.84 13.54 1.13
C PHE A 121 -20.23 13.62 1.74
N VAL A 122 -20.92 12.47 1.81
CA VAL A 122 -22.24 12.33 2.43
C VAL A 122 -22.13 11.35 3.59
N VAL A 123 -22.05 11.88 4.82
CA VAL A 123 -21.99 11.04 6.03
C VAL A 123 -23.41 10.89 6.57
N LYS A 124 -23.89 9.62 6.66
CA LYS A 124 -25.20 9.31 7.21
C LYS A 124 -25.20 9.38 8.75
N PRO A 125 -26.32 9.72 9.41
CA PRO A 125 -26.44 9.60 10.86
C PRO A 125 -26.14 8.19 11.35
N ASP A 126 -25.67 8.05 12.60
CA ASP A 126 -25.34 6.76 13.22
C ASP A 126 -24.26 5.95 12.46
N THR A 127 -23.36 6.60 11.77
CA THR A 127 -22.19 5.96 11.15
C THR A 127 -21.18 5.58 12.24
N ASP A 128 -20.80 4.31 12.31
CA ASP A 128 -19.88 3.79 13.32
C ASP A 128 -18.42 4.16 13.00
N TYR A 129 -18.06 4.14 11.71
CA TYR A 129 -16.74 4.55 11.17
C TYR A 129 -16.82 4.89 9.68
N ILE A 130 -15.81 5.59 9.19
CA ILE A 130 -15.55 5.77 7.78
C ILE A 130 -14.27 5.03 7.42
N TYR A 131 -14.29 4.30 6.32
CA TYR A 131 -13.17 3.52 5.81
C TYR A 131 -12.65 4.09 4.51
N MET A 132 -11.31 4.11 4.36
CA MET A 132 -10.63 4.49 3.13
C MET A 132 -9.44 3.60 2.82
N THR A 133 -9.01 3.62 1.57
CA THR A 133 -7.73 3.05 1.09
C THR A 133 -6.86 4.21 0.63
N SER A 134 -5.72 4.45 1.28
CA SER A 134 -4.86 5.62 1.04
C SER A 134 -4.27 5.62 -0.37
N ASN A 135 -3.87 4.46 -0.87
CA ASN A 135 -3.29 4.28 -2.19
C ASN A 135 -3.90 3.08 -2.92
N ASN A 136 -4.50 3.32 -4.07
CA ASN A 136 -5.19 2.32 -4.89
C ASN A 136 -4.22 1.65 -5.87
N THR A 137 -3.57 0.58 -5.44
CA THR A 137 -2.54 -0.17 -6.17
C THR A 137 -2.93 -0.56 -7.61
N ILE A 138 -4.23 -0.79 -7.86
CA ILE A 138 -4.75 -1.26 -9.15
C ILE A 138 -4.99 -0.09 -10.10
N HIS A 139 -5.55 1.02 -9.59
CA HIS A 139 -5.95 2.18 -10.40
C HIS A 139 -4.88 3.28 -10.44
N GLY A 140 -3.88 3.22 -9.55
CA GLY A 140 -2.81 4.21 -9.49
C GLY A 140 -3.27 5.58 -8.97
N THR A 141 -4.29 5.62 -8.11
CA THR A 141 -4.75 6.83 -7.42
C THR A 141 -4.37 6.81 -5.96
N GLU A 142 -4.01 7.97 -5.39
CA GLU A 142 -3.53 8.13 -4.01
C GLU A 142 -4.14 9.36 -3.37
N TRP A 143 -4.49 9.26 -2.09
CA TRP A 143 -4.87 10.39 -1.25
C TRP A 143 -3.62 11.18 -0.84
N HIS A 144 -3.43 12.37 -1.37
CA HIS A 144 -2.33 13.26 -0.95
C HIS A 144 -2.67 13.99 0.35
N ASP A 145 -3.93 14.40 0.50
CA ASP A 145 -4.49 14.99 1.71
C ASP A 145 -5.58 14.08 2.27
N PHE A 146 -5.56 13.87 3.59
CA PHE A 146 -6.54 13.01 4.26
C PHE A 146 -7.72 13.83 4.77
N PRO A 147 -8.97 13.34 4.57
CA PRO A 147 -10.16 14.00 5.11
C PRO A 147 -10.25 13.81 6.63
N SER A 148 -10.97 14.72 7.28
CA SER A 148 -11.33 14.63 8.69
C SER A 148 -12.83 14.46 8.86
N PHE A 149 -13.24 13.65 9.83
CA PHE A 149 -14.65 13.36 10.15
C PHE A 149 -14.88 13.37 11.66
N ASP A 150 -16.14 13.62 12.07
CA ASP A 150 -16.56 13.53 13.48
C ASP A 150 -16.74 12.08 13.96
N VAL A 151 -16.52 11.11 13.09
CA VAL A 151 -16.61 9.67 13.38
C VAL A 151 -15.24 9.02 13.10
N PRO A 152 -14.95 7.85 13.71
CA PRO A 152 -13.67 7.17 13.53
C PRO A 152 -13.30 6.97 12.06
N LEU A 153 -12.06 7.30 11.69
CA LEU A 153 -11.50 7.09 10.36
C LEU A 153 -10.55 5.90 10.35
N PHE A 154 -10.85 4.92 9.48
CA PHE A 154 -10.06 3.71 9.25
C PHE A 154 -9.35 3.77 7.91
N CYS A 155 -8.09 3.40 7.87
CA CYS A 155 -7.28 3.49 6.66
C CYS A 155 -6.50 2.21 6.36
N ASP A 156 -6.69 1.68 5.15
CA ASP A 156 -5.78 0.69 4.54
C ASP A 156 -4.62 1.43 3.88
N MET A 157 -3.43 1.34 4.48
CA MET A 157 -2.19 1.90 3.94
C MET A 157 -1.27 0.83 3.34
N SER A 158 -1.77 -0.36 3.00
CA SER A 158 -0.92 -1.49 2.60
C SER A 158 0.06 -1.17 1.47
N SER A 159 -0.25 -0.24 0.58
CA SER A 159 0.61 0.03 -0.59
C SER A 159 1.41 1.32 -0.52
N ASP A 160 1.18 2.15 0.50
CA ASP A 160 1.93 3.39 0.75
C ASP A 160 2.39 3.55 2.21
N PHE A 161 2.26 2.49 3.02
CA PHE A 161 2.76 2.48 4.40
C PHE A 161 4.27 2.76 4.43
N LEU A 162 4.68 3.71 5.27
CA LEU A 162 6.07 4.17 5.38
C LEU A 162 6.65 4.77 4.07
N SER A 163 5.82 5.27 3.15
CA SER A 163 6.29 5.93 1.93
C SER A 163 6.49 7.44 2.08
N ARG A 164 5.85 8.02 3.10
CA ARG A 164 5.82 9.46 3.39
C ARG A 164 5.43 9.72 4.84
N PRO A 165 5.69 10.95 5.37
CA PRO A 165 5.12 11.37 6.64
C PRO A 165 3.58 11.35 6.60
N VAL A 166 2.97 10.85 7.67
CA VAL A 166 1.53 10.82 7.87
C VAL A 166 1.25 11.24 9.31
N ASP A 167 0.31 12.16 9.53
CA ASP A 167 -0.16 12.45 10.87
C ASP A 167 -1.14 11.35 11.31
N VAL A 168 -0.64 10.44 12.16
CA VAL A 168 -1.41 9.30 12.68
C VAL A 168 -2.66 9.75 13.43
N LYS A 169 -2.66 10.97 14.01
CA LYS A 169 -3.82 11.52 14.75
C LYS A 169 -5.07 11.72 13.90
N ASN A 170 -4.92 11.76 12.57
CA ASN A 170 -6.05 11.84 11.65
C ASN A 170 -6.86 10.53 11.59
N PHE A 171 -6.35 9.44 12.17
CA PHE A 171 -6.95 8.11 12.05
C PHE A 171 -7.16 7.48 13.42
N ASP A 172 -8.25 6.77 13.59
CA ASP A 172 -8.48 5.92 14.76
C ASP A 172 -7.92 4.50 14.55
N PHE A 173 -7.80 4.09 13.29
CA PHE A 173 -7.28 2.79 12.88
C PHE A 173 -6.55 2.88 11.54
N ILE A 174 -5.28 2.48 11.54
CA ILE A 174 -4.48 2.25 10.34
C ILE A 174 -4.09 0.79 10.30
N TYR A 175 -4.09 0.17 9.13
CA TYR A 175 -3.42 -1.10 8.94
C TYR A 175 -2.70 -1.17 7.60
N ALA A 176 -1.69 -2.02 7.55
CA ALA A 176 -0.89 -2.25 6.36
C ALA A 176 -0.46 -3.72 6.26
N GLY A 177 -0.87 -4.38 5.19
CA GLY A 177 -0.22 -5.63 4.78
C GLY A 177 1.19 -5.33 4.28
N VAL A 178 2.22 -5.90 4.93
CA VAL A 178 3.61 -5.45 4.75
C VAL A 178 4.23 -5.82 3.40
N GLN A 179 3.66 -6.80 2.69
CA GLN A 179 4.24 -7.41 1.48
C GLN A 179 4.50 -6.47 0.30
N LYS A 180 3.94 -5.27 0.32
CA LYS A 180 4.14 -4.30 -0.78
C LYS A 180 5.36 -3.43 -0.54
N ASN A 181 5.50 -2.88 0.66
CA ASN A 181 6.48 -1.81 0.90
C ASN A 181 7.46 -2.07 2.06
N VAL A 182 7.13 -2.92 3.05
CA VAL A 182 7.90 -2.97 4.31
C VAL A 182 8.27 -4.37 4.79
N GLY A 183 7.94 -5.43 4.06
CA GLY A 183 8.28 -6.80 4.47
C GLY A 183 7.76 -7.88 3.53
N PRO A 184 7.93 -9.17 3.88
CA PRO A 184 7.35 -10.30 3.16
C PRO A 184 5.86 -10.48 3.50
N ALA A 185 5.13 -11.24 2.66
CA ALA A 185 3.72 -11.56 2.90
C ALA A 185 3.52 -12.38 4.18
N GLY A 186 2.43 -12.15 4.91
CA GLY A 186 2.03 -12.98 6.05
C GLY A 186 1.81 -12.23 7.37
N VAL A 187 2.10 -10.94 7.42
CA VAL A 187 1.83 -10.09 8.58
C VAL A 187 1.19 -8.77 8.15
N VAL A 188 0.38 -8.23 9.05
CA VAL A 188 -0.17 -6.87 9.00
C VAL A 188 0.37 -6.10 10.19
N VAL A 189 0.84 -4.89 9.96
CA VAL A 189 1.03 -3.88 11.01
C VAL A 189 -0.29 -3.14 11.18
N ALA A 190 -0.81 -3.08 12.40
CA ALA A 190 -2.00 -2.29 12.72
C ALA A 190 -1.67 -1.26 13.79
N ILE A 191 -2.15 -0.04 13.62
CA ILE A 191 -2.01 1.08 14.56
C ILE A 191 -3.42 1.46 15.02
N ILE A 192 -3.68 1.32 16.31
CA ILE A 192 -5.03 1.36 16.88
C ILE A 192 -5.07 2.35 18.03
N LYS A 193 -6.01 3.28 17.99
CA LYS A 193 -6.24 4.22 19.09
C LYS A 193 -6.91 3.55 20.28
N ASP A 194 -6.50 3.86 21.50
CA ASP A 194 -7.06 3.34 22.76
C ASP A 194 -8.59 3.47 22.83
N ASP A 195 -9.11 4.64 22.46
CA ASP A 195 -10.54 4.90 22.52
C ASP A 195 -11.35 4.07 21.56
N LEU A 196 -10.73 3.59 20.46
CA LEU A 196 -11.39 2.69 19.53
C LEU A 196 -11.61 1.31 20.14
N LEU A 197 -10.68 0.81 20.95
CA LEU A 197 -10.81 -0.49 21.63
C LEU A 197 -12.00 -0.56 22.58
N LYS A 198 -12.46 0.58 23.07
CA LYS A 198 -13.68 0.70 23.92
C LYS A 198 -14.98 0.60 23.11
N LYS A 199 -14.91 0.73 21.78
CA LYS A 199 -16.05 0.70 20.85
C LYS A 199 -16.32 -0.68 20.24
N VAL A 200 -15.62 -1.73 20.68
CA VAL A 200 -15.87 -3.11 20.24
C VAL A 200 -17.34 -3.46 20.52
N CYS A 201 -18.06 -3.90 19.48
CA CYS A 201 -19.51 -4.03 19.51
C CYS A 201 -20.03 -5.48 19.53
N ARG A 202 -19.12 -6.47 19.47
CA ARG A 202 -19.48 -7.89 19.47
C ARG A 202 -18.54 -8.71 20.37
N ASP A 203 -19.07 -9.79 20.92
CA ASP A 203 -18.26 -10.86 21.45
C ASP A 203 -17.72 -11.71 20.30
N LEU A 204 -16.41 -11.83 20.22
CA LEU A 204 -15.69 -12.47 19.11
C LEU A 204 -14.71 -13.51 19.66
N PRO A 205 -14.37 -14.56 18.90
CA PRO A 205 -13.23 -15.39 19.20
C PRO A 205 -11.96 -14.55 19.40
N LEU A 206 -11.13 -14.91 20.38
CA LEU A 206 -9.97 -14.10 20.80
C LEU A 206 -9.07 -13.68 19.64
N MET A 207 -8.82 -14.58 18.68
CA MET A 207 -7.96 -14.29 17.51
C MET A 207 -8.57 -13.29 16.52
N LEU A 208 -9.84 -12.95 16.64
CA LEU A 208 -10.51 -11.92 15.84
C LEU A 208 -10.67 -10.59 16.58
N GLN A 209 -10.27 -10.53 17.86
CA GLN A 209 -10.33 -9.30 18.66
C GLN A 209 -9.01 -8.54 18.59
N TYR A 210 -9.02 -7.26 18.17
CA TYR A 210 -7.81 -6.41 18.22
C TYR A 210 -7.29 -6.26 19.65
N LYS A 211 -8.19 -6.21 20.63
CA LYS A 211 -7.82 -6.12 22.05
C LYS A 211 -6.91 -7.28 22.49
N THR A 212 -7.10 -8.49 21.98
CA THR A 212 -6.24 -9.63 22.27
C THR A 212 -4.78 -9.37 21.86
N TYR A 213 -4.56 -8.79 20.70
CA TYR A 213 -3.22 -8.44 20.22
C TYR A 213 -2.60 -7.31 21.02
N VAL A 214 -3.40 -6.34 21.45
CA VAL A 214 -2.93 -5.23 22.31
C VAL A 214 -2.56 -5.73 23.70
N ASP A 215 -3.44 -6.48 24.36
CA ASP A 215 -3.26 -6.96 25.75
C ASP A 215 -2.09 -7.94 25.88
N HIS A 216 -1.60 -8.53 24.78
CA HIS A 216 -0.55 -9.55 24.77
C HIS A 216 0.63 -9.17 23.87
N ASP A 217 0.79 -7.89 23.53
CA ASP A 217 1.90 -7.40 22.69
C ASP A 217 2.14 -8.27 21.44
N SER A 218 1.04 -8.61 20.73
CA SER A 218 1.03 -9.46 19.53
C SER A 218 1.49 -10.92 19.73
N THR A 219 1.71 -11.35 20.99
CA THR A 219 2.27 -12.68 21.31
C THR A 219 1.27 -13.63 21.99
N TYR A 220 -0.03 -13.36 21.91
CA TYR A 220 -1.06 -14.27 22.41
C TYR A 220 -0.92 -15.69 21.83
N ASN A 221 -0.64 -15.80 20.54
CA ASN A 221 -0.22 -17.01 19.84
C ASN A 221 1.15 -16.77 19.19
N THR A 222 1.75 -17.80 18.61
CA THR A 222 3.03 -17.67 17.91
C THR A 222 2.91 -16.67 16.76
N PRO A 223 3.58 -15.52 16.81
CA PRO A 223 3.56 -14.53 15.74
C PRO A 223 4.44 -14.96 14.57
N PRO A 224 4.32 -14.35 13.39
CA PRO A 224 5.20 -14.61 12.25
C PRO A 224 6.58 -13.96 12.46
N VAL A 225 7.40 -14.56 13.33
CA VAL A 225 8.71 -14.05 13.79
C VAL A 225 9.56 -13.50 12.65
N PHE A 226 9.77 -14.29 11.61
CA PHE A 226 10.61 -13.91 10.47
C PHE A 226 10.06 -12.71 9.70
N ASN A 227 8.73 -12.59 9.59
CA ASN A 227 8.12 -11.44 8.92
C ASN A 227 8.27 -10.15 9.74
N ILE A 228 8.13 -10.25 11.07
CA ILE A 228 8.30 -9.08 11.97
C ILE A 228 9.77 -8.64 11.97
N TYR A 229 10.70 -9.59 11.97
CA TYR A 229 12.12 -9.31 11.81
C TYR A 229 12.43 -8.53 10.52
N PHE A 230 11.81 -8.90 9.39
CA PHE A 230 11.96 -8.11 8.16
C PHE A 230 11.40 -6.69 8.29
N VAL A 231 10.26 -6.53 8.97
CA VAL A 231 9.69 -5.20 9.25
C VAL A 231 10.67 -4.37 10.07
N ASN A 232 11.32 -4.97 11.08
CA ASN A 232 12.37 -4.35 11.88
C ASN A 232 13.51 -3.82 10.98
N LYS A 233 14.10 -4.69 10.17
CA LYS A 233 15.21 -4.32 9.29
C LYS A 233 14.85 -3.23 8.28
N VAL A 234 13.64 -3.28 7.71
CA VAL A 234 13.17 -2.22 6.80
C VAL A 234 12.91 -0.91 7.53
N ALA A 235 12.37 -0.96 8.75
CA ALA A 235 12.15 0.24 9.55
C ALA A 235 13.48 0.93 9.90
N HIS A 236 14.49 0.18 10.31
CA HIS A 236 15.83 0.71 10.53
C HIS A 236 16.46 1.26 9.23
N TRP A 237 16.36 0.53 8.13
CA TRP A 237 16.83 1.02 6.83
C TRP A 237 16.19 2.37 6.45
N LEU A 238 14.90 2.56 6.73
CA LEU A 238 14.23 3.84 6.49
C LEU A 238 14.75 4.94 7.41
N ASP A 239 14.93 4.65 8.70
CA ASP A 239 15.45 5.61 9.68
C ASP A 239 16.87 6.07 9.31
N ASP A 240 17.76 5.14 8.99
CA ASP A 240 19.14 5.39 8.59
C ASP A 240 19.26 6.16 7.26
N ASN A 241 18.26 6.05 6.40
CA ASN A 241 18.19 6.75 5.10
C ASN A 241 17.45 8.09 5.15
N GLY A 242 17.34 8.70 6.34
CA GLY A 242 16.75 10.03 6.56
C GLY A 242 15.25 10.02 6.81
N GLY A 243 14.68 8.85 7.14
CA GLY A 243 13.29 8.69 7.54
C GLY A 243 12.28 8.94 6.43
N LEU A 244 11.03 9.15 6.83
CA LEU A 244 9.91 9.23 5.88
C LEU A 244 9.94 10.49 5.02
N ALA A 245 10.51 11.60 5.50
CA ALA A 245 10.62 12.83 4.70
C ALA A 245 11.56 12.66 3.51
N ALA A 246 12.75 12.08 3.73
CA ALA A 246 13.71 11.78 2.67
C ALA A 246 13.16 10.74 1.69
N MET A 247 12.46 9.71 2.21
CA MET A 247 11.81 8.70 1.38
C MET A 247 10.71 9.29 0.50
N HIS A 248 9.92 10.21 1.03
CA HIS A 248 8.88 10.90 0.24
C HIS A 248 9.48 11.67 -0.93
N GLU A 249 10.58 12.41 -0.72
CA GLU A 249 11.26 13.15 -1.80
C GLU A 249 11.84 12.20 -2.86
N ARG A 250 12.40 11.03 -2.46
CA ARG A 250 12.82 9.99 -3.41
C ARG A 250 11.63 9.45 -4.21
N ASN A 251 10.50 9.17 -3.54
CA ASN A 251 9.31 8.65 -4.20
C ASN A 251 8.73 9.65 -5.20
N LYS A 252 8.72 10.95 -4.90
CA LYS A 252 8.33 12.01 -5.85
C LYS A 252 9.22 12.01 -7.09
N LYS A 253 10.55 11.94 -6.93
CA LYS A 253 11.48 11.89 -8.05
C LYS A 253 11.24 10.66 -8.94
N LYS A 254 11.14 9.48 -8.34
CA LYS A 254 10.84 8.24 -9.06
C LYS A 254 9.55 8.32 -9.85
N ALA A 255 8.48 8.80 -9.23
CA ALA A 255 7.19 8.98 -9.87
C ALA A 255 7.28 9.99 -11.03
N ALA A 256 7.97 11.11 -10.82
CA ALA A 256 8.16 12.15 -11.85
C ALA A 256 8.89 11.61 -13.09
N ILE A 257 9.89 10.73 -12.93
CA ILE A 257 10.60 10.09 -14.05
C ILE A 257 9.63 9.31 -14.94
N VAL A 258 8.78 8.48 -14.35
CA VAL A 258 7.86 7.61 -15.11
C VAL A 258 6.67 8.42 -15.67
N TYR A 259 6.07 9.30 -14.85
CA TYR A 259 4.96 10.15 -15.32
C TYR A 259 5.41 11.14 -16.40
N GLY A 260 6.64 11.63 -16.36
CA GLY A 260 7.18 12.52 -17.40
C GLY A 260 7.14 11.86 -18.78
N VAL A 261 7.51 10.57 -18.88
CA VAL A 261 7.42 9.85 -20.16
C VAL A 261 5.96 9.68 -20.62
N ILE A 262 5.04 9.42 -19.68
CA ILE A 262 3.62 9.29 -20.02
C ILE A 262 3.09 10.62 -20.58
N ASP A 263 3.38 11.72 -19.86
CA ASP A 263 2.86 13.06 -20.20
C ASP A 263 3.47 13.59 -21.53
N ASP A 264 4.75 13.30 -21.80
CA ASP A 264 5.45 13.72 -23.01
C ASP A 264 5.19 12.80 -24.23
N SER A 265 4.41 11.72 -24.05
CA SER A 265 4.22 10.70 -25.10
C SER A 265 3.25 11.08 -26.22
N ASN A 266 2.65 12.27 -26.19
CA ASN A 266 1.59 12.70 -27.11
C ASN A 266 0.42 11.70 -27.18
N GLY A 267 0.03 11.11 -26.05
CA GLY A 267 -1.10 10.19 -25.95
C GLY A 267 -0.78 8.73 -26.33
N PHE A 268 0.47 8.41 -26.67
CA PHE A 268 0.89 7.03 -26.88
C PHE A 268 0.80 6.22 -25.59
N TYR A 269 1.26 6.78 -24.46
CA TYR A 269 0.97 6.27 -23.14
C TYR A 269 -0.13 7.10 -22.50
N ARG A 270 -1.17 6.47 -21.99
CA ARG A 270 -2.28 7.12 -21.31
C ARG A 270 -2.32 6.71 -19.85
N GLY A 271 -2.01 7.65 -18.94
CA GLY A 271 -2.15 7.42 -17.50
C GLY A 271 -3.61 7.22 -17.13
N HIS A 272 -3.89 6.24 -16.25
CA HIS A 272 -5.25 5.99 -15.78
C HIS A 272 -5.72 7.08 -14.80
N ALA A 273 -4.86 7.47 -13.86
CA ALA A 273 -5.19 8.45 -12.84
C ALA A 273 -5.11 9.89 -13.36
N ARG A 274 -6.07 10.74 -12.96
CA ARG A 274 -5.99 12.20 -13.15
C ARG A 274 -4.75 12.75 -12.42
N VAL A 275 -4.17 13.81 -12.94
CA VAL A 275 -2.87 14.35 -12.47
C VAL A 275 -2.89 14.65 -10.96
N ASP A 276 -3.97 15.23 -10.44
CA ASP A 276 -4.14 15.59 -9.02
C ASP A 276 -4.38 14.39 -8.10
N SER A 277 -4.50 13.21 -8.64
CA SER A 277 -4.81 11.98 -7.91
C SER A 277 -3.79 10.85 -8.16
N ARG A 278 -2.69 11.14 -8.85
CA ARG A 278 -1.66 10.15 -9.22
C ARG A 278 -0.95 9.57 -8.01
N SER A 279 -0.80 8.25 -8.00
CA SER A 279 -0.03 7.53 -6.99
C SER A 279 1.48 7.73 -7.18
N LEU A 280 2.20 7.92 -6.07
CA LEU A 280 3.66 7.91 -6.04
C LEU A 280 4.24 6.48 -5.94
N MET A 281 3.37 5.49 -5.68
CA MET A 281 3.76 4.08 -5.49
C MET A 281 3.42 3.20 -6.68
N ASN A 282 2.33 3.51 -7.41
CA ASN A 282 1.82 2.66 -8.48
C ASN A 282 1.41 3.50 -9.69
N VAL A 283 2.26 3.55 -10.69
CA VAL A 283 2.00 4.26 -11.94
C VAL A 283 1.30 3.32 -12.90
N THR A 284 0.05 3.64 -13.25
CA THR A 284 -0.77 2.82 -14.15
C THR A 284 -1.00 3.55 -15.47
N PHE A 285 -0.88 2.84 -16.57
CA PHE A 285 -1.04 3.40 -17.91
C PHE A 285 -1.47 2.36 -18.93
N ASN A 286 -2.03 2.82 -20.04
CA ASN A 286 -2.42 2.00 -21.16
C ASN A 286 -1.66 2.45 -22.42
N LEU A 287 -1.50 1.51 -23.36
CA LEU A 287 -1.03 1.77 -24.71
C LEU A 287 -2.24 1.85 -25.67
N PRO A 288 -2.05 2.28 -26.92
CA PRO A 288 -3.15 2.45 -27.88
C PRO A 288 -3.99 1.19 -28.12
N THR A 289 -3.36 0.01 -28.12
CA THR A 289 -4.06 -1.27 -28.30
C THR A 289 -3.59 -2.33 -27.28
N LYS A 290 -4.41 -3.36 -27.08
CA LYS A 290 -4.07 -4.50 -26.19
C LYS A 290 -2.90 -5.33 -26.75
N GLU A 291 -2.74 -5.38 -28.06
CA GLU A 291 -1.62 -6.06 -28.72
C GLU A 291 -0.31 -5.35 -28.38
N LEU A 292 -0.29 -4.01 -28.44
CA LEU A 292 0.86 -3.21 -28.02
C LEU A 292 1.14 -3.34 -26.51
N GLU A 293 0.11 -3.44 -25.66
CA GLU A 293 0.30 -3.72 -24.23
C GLU A 293 0.97 -5.07 -24.01
N ALA A 294 0.53 -6.11 -24.72
CA ALA A 294 1.13 -7.45 -24.65
C ALA A 294 2.58 -7.46 -25.14
N GLN A 295 2.85 -6.79 -26.26
CA GLN A 295 4.19 -6.64 -26.82
C GLN A 295 5.11 -5.85 -25.87
N PHE A 296 4.64 -4.73 -25.32
CA PHE A 296 5.36 -3.94 -24.34
C PHE A 296 5.79 -4.78 -23.13
N VAL A 297 4.87 -5.57 -22.55
CA VAL A 297 5.15 -6.43 -21.40
C VAL A 297 6.17 -7.52 -21.75
N ALA A 298 6.08 -8.11 -22.94
CA ALA A 298 7.02 -9.14 -23.38
C ALA A 298 8.43 -8.55 -23.58
N GLU A 299 8.54 -7.45 -24.35
CA GLU A 299 9.84 -6.80 -24.60
C GLU A 299 10.44 -6.21 -23.33
N ALA A 300 9.63 -5.70 -22.39
CA ALA A 300 10.12 -5.22 -21.10
C ALA A 300 10.82 -6.34 -20.31
N ALA A 301 10.29 -7.56 -20.36
CA ALA A 301 10.92 -8.71 -19.68
C ALA A 301 12.29 -9.06 -20.29
N ASP A 302 12.48 -8.90 -21.61
CA ASP A 302 13.76 -9.10 -22.29
C ASP A 302 14.80 -8.04 -21.91
N HIS A 303 14.36 -6.94 -21.29
CA HIS A 303 15.18 -5.85 -20.75
C HIS A 303 15.25 -5.86 -19.22
N ASP A 304 15.01 -6.99 -18.56
CA ASP A 304 15.00 -7.17 -17.10
C ASP A 304 13.95 -6.31 -16.36
N LEU A 305 12.97 -5.75 -17.07
CA LEU A 305 11.88 -4.96 -16.49
C LEU A 305 10.67 -5.87 -16.21
N ILE A 306 10.78 -6.65 -15.13
CA ILE A 306 9.80 -7.68 -14.75
C ILE A 306 8.64 -7.08 -13.95
N GLY A 307 7.41 -7.58 -14.20
CA GLY A 307 6.25 -7.24 -13.37
C GLY A 307 5.51 -5.95 -13.80
N VAL A 308 5.76 -5.43 -15.01
CA VAL A 308 5.10 -4.23 -15.55
C VAL A 308 3.68 -4.48 -16.08
N LYS A 309 3.23 -5.72 -16.15
CA LYS A 309 1.85 -6.05 -16.56
C LYS A 309 0.83 -5.50 -15.57
N GLY A 310 -0.21 -4.84 -16.07
CA GLY A 310 -1.32 -4.33 -15.27
C GLY A 310 -2.14 -5.44 -14.61
N HIS A 311 -3.00 -5.03 -13.67
CA HIS A 311 -3.84 -5.99 -12.96
C HIS A 311 -4.90 -6.59 -13.90
N ARG A 312 -5.17 -7.89 -13.74
CA ARG A 312 -6.11 -8.67 -14.60
C ARG A 312 -7.53 -8.05 -14.71
N SER A 313 -7.96 -7.23 -13.75
CA SER A 313 -9.30 -6.63 -13.74
C SER A 313 -9.42 -5.39 -14.61
N ILE A 314 -8.32 -4.68 -14.91
CA ILE A 314 -8.33 -3.44 -15.70
C ILE A 314 -7.42 -3.49 -16.92
N GLY A 315 -6.51 -4.47 -17.00
CA GLY A 315 -5.53 -4.54 -18.09
C GLY A 315 -4.43 -3.50 -17.99
N GLY A 316 -3.90 -3.07 -19.13
CA GLY A 316 -2.86 -2.06 -19.22
C GLY A 316 -1.52 -2.49 -18.65
N CYS A 317 -0.72 -1.50 -18.28
CA CYS A 317 0.57 -1.65 -17.64
C CYS A 317 0.57 -0.99 -16.27
N ARG A 318 1.43 -1.47 -15.36
CA ARG A 318 1.60 -0.89 -14.03
C ARG A 318 3.05 -1.00 -13.58
N ALA A 319 3.68 0.12 -13.29
CA ALA A 319 4.94 0.17 -12.57
C ALA A 319 4.67 0.32 -11.07
N SER A 320 5.05 -0.68 -10.28
CA SER A 320 5.00 -0.62 -8.81
C SER A 320 6.36 -0.19 -8.30
N ILE A 321 6.51 1.11 -8.04
CA ILE A 321 7.76 1.78 -7.69
C ILE A 321 7.88 2.03 -6.17
N TYR A 322 7.63 0.98 -5.37
CA TYR A 322 7.73 1.05 -3.90
C TYR A 322 9.07 1.57 -3.42
N ASN A 323 9.20 1.85 -2.12
CA ASN A 323 10.38 2.50 -1.52
C ASN A 323 11.71 1.90 -1.98
N ALA A 324 11.78 0.58 -2.11
CA ALA A 324 13.01 -0.14 -2.47
C ALA A 324 13.40 -0.05 -3.96
N VAL A 325 12.50 0.40 -4.83
CA VAL A 325 12.84 0.65 -6.24
C VAL A 325 13.67 1.92 -6.32
N THR A 326 14.82 1.87 -7.02
CA THR A 326 15.75 2.99 -7.13
C THR A 326 15.33 3.98 -8.22
N GLU A 327 15.92 5.19 -8.21
CA GLU A 327 15.73 6.17 -9.28
C GLU A 327 16.27 5.61 -10.62
N GLU A 328 17.38 4.87 -10.59
CA GLU A 328 17.97 4.20 -11.76
C GLU A 328 17.02 3.14 -12.35
N GLY A 329 16.32 2.38 -11.50
CA GLY A 329 15.32 1.43 -11.96
C GLY A 329 14.13 2.11 -12.64
N CYS A 330 13.68 3.25 -12.12
CA CYS A 330 12.64 4.07 -12.75
C CYS A 330 13.14 4.70 -14.06
N GLN A 331 14.42 5.13 -14.11
CA GLN A 331 15.04 5.66 -15.33
C GLN A 331 15.17 4.58 -16.42
N ALA A 332 15.58 3.37 -16.05
CA ALA A 332 15.65 2.24 -17.00
C ALA A 332 14.28 1.96 -17.64
N LEU A 333 13.20 1.97 -16.83
CA LEU A 333 11.84 1.85 -17.36
C LEU A 333 11.48 3.02 -18.28
N ALA A 334 11.80 4.25 -17.89
CA ALA A 334 11.53 5.44 -18.69
C ALA A 334 12.25 5.42 -20.05
N ASP A 335 13.51 4.99 -20.05
CA ASP A 335 14.31 4.87 -21.27
C ASP A 335 13.76 3.77 -22.20
N PHE A 336 13.39 2.63 -21.62
CA PHE A 336 12.70 1.57 -22.37
C PHE A 336 11.38 2.06 -22.97
N MET A 337 10.53 2.76 -22.20
CA MET A 337 9.28 3.32 -22.68
C MET A 337 9.51 4.25 -23.89
N LYS A 338 10.48 5.17 -23.82
CA LYS A 338 10.82 6.06 -24.94
C LYS A 338 11.30 5.29 -26.17
N ALA A 339 12.16 4.29 -25.99
CA ALA A 339 12.66 3.45 -27.06
C ALA A 339 11.55 2.65 -27.74
N PHE A 340 10.66 2.04 -26.95
CA PHE A 340 9.51 1.28 -27.42
C PHE A 340 8.56 2.15 -28.22
N GLN A 341 8.21 3.34 -27.72
CA GLN A 341 7.37 4.30 -28.44
C GLN A 341 8.00 4.68 -29.78
N LYS A 342 9.28 5.08 -29.80
CA LYS A 342 10.00 5.46 -31.02
C LYS A 342 10.00 4.34 -32.06
N LYS A 343 10.34 3.11 -31.65
CA LYS A 343 10.34 1.91 -32.52
C LYS A 343 8.96 1.66 -33.10
N THR A 344 7.94 1.72 -32.27
CA THR A 344 6.55 1.47 -32.68
C THR A 344 6.07 2.50 -33.69
N LEU A 345 6.28 3.79 -33.41
CA LEU A 345 5.89 4.86 -34.34
C LEU A 345 6.63 4.77 -35.68
N MET A 346 7.94 4.42 -35.69
CA MET A 346 8.68 4.20 -36.94
C MET A 346 8.10 3.05 -37.80
N TYR A 347 7.67 1.97 -37.13
CA TYR A 347 7.06 0.83 -37.82
C TYR A 347 5.72 1.23 -38.50
N TYR A 348 4.89 2.03 -37.80
CA TYR A 348 3.62 2.50 -38.34
C TYR A 348 3.76 3.63 -39.38
N ILE A 349 4.80 4.47 -39.30
CA ILE A 349 5.08 5.52 -40.28
C ILE A 349 5.72 4.93 -41.57
N GLY A 350 6.46 3.83 -41.44
CA GLY A 350 7.10 3.14 -42.57
C GLY A 350 6.17 2.21 -43.36
N GLY A 351 4.96 1.94 -42.88
CA GLY A 351 3.92 1.13 -43.47
C GLY A 351 2.57 1.85 -43.42
N GLU A 352 2.32 2.75 -44.38
CA GLU A 352 1.04 3.43 -44.65
C GLU A 352 0.32 4.19 -43.52
N GLU A 353 0.20 5.52 -43.78
CA GLU A 353 -0.78 6.52 -43.31
C GLU A 353 -0.99 6.81 -41.83
N ASN A 354 -0.65 8.07 -41.52
CA ASN A 354 -0.95 8.84 -40.29
C ASN A 354 -2.36 8.57 -39.72
N GLU A 355 -2.49 7.72 -38.73
CA GLU A 355 -3.60 7.80 -37.80
C GLU A 355 -3.17 8.71 -36.60
N ASP A 356 -3.84 9.86 -36.52
CA ASP A 356 -3.73 10.78 -35.38
C ASP A 356 -4.34 10.10 -34.13
N PHE A 357 -3.48 9.63 -33.24
CA PHE A 357 -3.90 8.97 -31.98
C PHE A 357 -4.53 9.93 -30.96
N SER A 358 -4.63 11.24 -31.27
CA SER A 358 -5.19 12.25 -30.36
C SER A 358 -6.74 12.26 -30.30
N GLN A 359 -7.43 11.51 -31.21
CA GLN A 359 -8.88 11.55 -31.31
C GLN A 359 -9.63 10.28 -30.89
N ARG A 360 -8.98 9.33 -30.22
CA ARG A 360 -9.66 8.13 -29.73
C ARG A 360 -9.68 8.03 -28.19
#